data_5be49e9e5e0df23a814a819e277c0019
#
_entry.id   5be49e9e5e0df23a814a819e277c0019
#
_cell.length_a   1.000
_cell.length_b   1.000
_cell.length_c   1.000
_cell.angle_alpha   90.00
_cell.angle_beta   90.00
_cell.angle_gamma   90.00
#
_symmetry.space_group_name_H-M   'P 1'
#
loop_
_entity.id
_entity.type
_entity.pdbx_description
1 polymer ?
#
loop_
_entity_poly.entity_id
_entity_poly.type
_entity_poly.pdbx_seq_one_letter_code
_entity_poly.pdbx_strand_id
1 'polypeptide(L)'
;MSDAYICDYIRTPIGRFGGSLSSVRADDLGAVPLNALMQRNPSIDWEAVDDVVFGCANQAGEDNRNVARMSLLLAGLPIAVPGTTINRLCGSGMDAVIAAARAIRAGEAELMIAGGVESMSRAPFVMPKADMAFSRNAEIYDTTIGWRFINPLMKNQYGVDSMPETGENVAEDYKVSREDQDSFALRSQAKAAAAQANGRLAKEITPVVIPQRKGAPVVIEKDEHPRATTMETLRKLGTPFKKEGGTVTAGNASGVNDGAAALVLASEAAARKHGLRPIARILGGAAAAVPPRVMGIGPVPASRKLMTRLGMTEDQFDVIELNEAFASQGLAVLRALGIVDDDPRVNRNGGAIALGHPLGMSGARITGTAALELIESGGRYSLSTMCIGVGQGIAIALERV
;
A
#
# COMPACT_ATOMS: atom_id res chain seq x y z
N MET A 1 22.22 5.11 -18.80
CA MET A 1 21.36 4.90 -17.62
C MET A 1 21.02 3.42 -17.62
N SER A 2 21.22 2.71 -16.49
CA SER A 2 20.82 1.31 -16.38
C SER A 2 19.31 1.24 -16.12
N ASP A 3 18.67 0.15 -16.54
CA ASP A 3 17.28 -0.09 -16.17
C ASP A 3 17.22 -0.67 -14.74
N ALA A 4 16.10 -0.46 -14.06
CA ALA A 4 15.81 -1.04 -12.75
C ALA A 4 14.75 -2.13 -12.90
N TYR A 5 15.03 -3.31 -12.35
CA TYR A 5 14.18 -4.49 -12.46
C TYR A 5 13.68 -4.92 -11.08
N ILE A 6 12.45 -5.34 -11.01
CA ILE A 6 11.91 -6.13 -9.90
C ILE A 6 12.32 -7.59 -10.18
N CYS A 7 13.01 -8.21 -9.24
CA CYS A 7 13.49 -9.59 -9.35
C CYS A 7 12.75 -10.57 -8.43
N ASP A 8 12.25 -10.10 -7.29
CA ASP A 8 11.41 -10.89 -6.38
C ASP A 8 10.47 -9.99 -5.60
N TYR A 9 9.37 -10.57 -5.12
CA TYR A 9 8.36 -9.90 -4.31
C TYR A 9 7.70 -10.89 -3.36
N ILE A 10 7.49 -10.46 -2.11
CA ILE A 10 6.78 -11.20 -1.10
C ILE A 10 6.13 -10.26 -0.09
N ARG A 11 5.05 -10.69 0.55
CA ARG A 11 4.34 -9.95 1.60
C ARG A 11 3.87 -10.86 2.72
N THR A 12 3.55 -10.29 3.85
CA THR A 12 2.78 -10.96 4.89
C THR A 12 1.31 -11.09 4.45
N PRO A 13 0.51 -11.94 5.11
CA PRO A 13 -0.93 -11.78 5.13
C PRO A 13 -1.29 -10.37 5.61
N ILE A 14 -2.47 -9.87 5.25
CA ILE A 14 -3.01 -8.62 5.77
C ILE A 14 -3.98 -8.94 6.91
N GLY A 15 -3.64 -8.46 8.13
CA GLY A 15 -4.46 -8.57 9.32
C GLY A 15 -5.52 -7.47 9.42
N ARG A 16 -6.64 -7.76 10.10
CA ARG A 16 -7.62 -6.75 10.48
C ARG A 16 -7.14 -5.98 11.71
N PHE A 17 -7.67 -4.79 11.92
CA PHE A 17 -7.50 -4.05 13.16
C PHE A 17 -7.89 -4.90 14.38
N GLY A 18 -6.99 -5.02 15.33
CA GLY A 18 -7.17 -5.88 16.51
C GLY A 18 -7.28 -7.37 16.20
N GLY A 19 -6.93 -7.81 14.97
CA GLY A 19 -7.02 -9.19 14.52
C GLY A 19 -5.76 -10.01 14.72
N SER A 20 -5.53 -10.98 13.84
CA SER A 20 -4.49 -12.01 13.98
C SER A 20 -3.06 -11.47 14.06
N LEU A 21 -2.76 -10.33 13.44
CA LEU A 21 -1.44 -9.71 13.47
C LEU A 21 -1.27 -8.63 14.55
N SER A 22 -2.30 -8.30 15.31
CA SER A 22 -2.29 -7.22 16.30
C SER A 22 -1.27 -7.36 17.43
N SER A 23 -0.81 -8.58 17.70
CA SER A 23 0.24 -8.85 18.70
C SER A 23 1.66 -8.72 18.15
N VAL A 24 1.82 -8.61 16.84
CA VAL A 24 3.13 -8.50 16.17
C VAL A 24 3.57 -7.05 16.11
N ARG A 25 4.75 -6.72 16.60
CA ARG A 25 5.33 -5.38 16.54
C ARG A 25 5.57 -4.96 15.08
N ALA A 26 5.50 -3.67 14.79
CA ALA A 26 5.70 -3.17 13.42
C ALA A 26 7.11 -3.50 12.87
N ASP A 27 8.14 -3.36 13.70
CA ASP A 27 9.52 -3.66 13.33
C ASP A 27 9.76 -5.17 13.08
N ASP A 28 9.15 -6.05 13.90
CA ASP A 28 9.15 -7.51 13.69
C ASP A 28 8.36 -7.89 12.43
N LEU A 29 7.21 -7.26 12.19
CA LEU A 29 6.37 -7.53 11.03
C LEU A 29 7.10 -7.17 9.73
N GLY A 30 7.83 -6.04 9.72
CA GLY A 30 8.67 -5.62 8.60
C GLY A 30 9.84 -6.58 8.33
N ALA A 31 10.33 -7.28 9.35
CA ALA A 31 11.40 -8.27 9.19
C ALA A 31 10.94 -9.55 8.47
N VAL A 32 9.65 -9.91 8.56
CA VAL A 32 9.12 -11.15 7.98
C VAL A 32 9.35 -11.26 6.46
N PRO A 33 8.93 -10.30 5.62
CA PRO A 33 9.15 -10.39 4.18
C PRO A 33 10.64 -10.27 3.81
N LEU A 34 11.47 -9.56 4.59
CA LEU A 34 12.92 -9.49 4.37
C LEU A 34 13.57 -10.85 4.58
N ASN A 35 13.24 -11.54 5.69
CA ASN A 35 13.73 -12.88 5.96
C ASN A 35 13.29 -13.87 4.87
N ALA A 36 12.04 -13.79 4.42
CA ALA A 36 11.54 -14.63 3.33
C ALA A 36 12.30 -14.40 2.00
N LEU A 37 12.62 -13.14 1.66
CA LEU A 37 13.43 -12.84 0.48
C LEU A 37 14.84 -13.45 0.59
N MET A 38 15.46 -13.38 1.78
CA MET A 38 16.78 -14.02 2.01
C MET A 38 16.73 -15.53 1.80
N GLN A 39 15.71 -16.19 2.32
CA GLN A 39 15.54 -17.64 2.16
C GLN A 39 15.26 -18.05 0.71
N ARG A 40 14.51 -17.25 -0.04
CA ARG A 40 14.18 -17.52 -1.45
C ARG A 40 15.31 -17.27 -2.41
N ASN A 41 16.24 -16.39 -2.04
CA ASN A 41 17.32 -15.93 -2.91
C ASN A 41 18.71 -16.18 -2.29
N PRO A 42 19.09 -17.47 -2.05
CA PRO A 42 20.35 -17.81 -1.39
C PRO A 42 21.60 -17.47 -2.22
N SER A 43 21.45 -17.15 -3.51
CA SER A 43 22.53 -16.72 -4.39
C SER A 43 22.91 -15.25 -4.24
N ILE A 44 22.07 -14.45 -3.56
CA ILE A 44 22.38 -13.04 -3.33
C ILE A 44 23.50 -12.93 -2.27
N ASP A 45 24.52 -12.15 -2.60
CA ASP A 45 25.41 -11.59 -1.60
C ASP A 45 24.70 -10.43 -0.90
N TRP A 46 24.17 -10.70 0.28
CA TRP A 46 23.37 -9.73 1.04
C TRP A 46 24.20 -8.55 1.58
N GLU A 47 25.53 -8.66 1.64
CA GLU A 47 26.41 -7.52 1.95
C GLU A 47 26.48 -6.52 0.78
N ALA A 48 26.15 -6.96 -0.43
CA ALA A 48 26.12 -6.11 -1.63
C ALA A 48 24.80 -5.31 -1.78
N VAL A 49 23.87 -5.41 -0.85
CA VAL A 49 22.65 -4.59 -0.86
C VAL A 49 23.00 -3.16 -0.49
N ASP A 50 22.78 -2.22 -1.41
CA ASP A 50 23.15 -0.81 -1.25
C ASP A 50 22.28 -0.09 -0.23
N ASP A 51 20.95 -0.35 -0.20
CA ASP A 51 20.03 0.22 0.80
C ASP A 51 18.73 -0.59 0.88
N VAL A 52 18.05 -0.52 2.02
CA VAL A 52 16.69 -1.00 2.25
C VAL A 52 15.78 0.20 2.46
N VAL A 53 14.87 0.46 1.52
CA VAL A 53 13.95 1.60 1.60
C VAL A 53 12.54 1.10 1.89
N PHE A 54 12.01 1.42 3.08
CA PHE A 54 10.66 1.03 3.49
C PHE A 54 9.74 2.23 3.66
N GLY A 55 8.51 2.08 3.17
CA GLY A 55 7.41 2.99 3.46
C GLY A 55 6.81 2.70 4.85
N CYS A 56 6.58 3.76 5.63
CA CYS A 56 5.82 3.69 6.88
C CYS A 56 5.18 5.05 7.14
N ALA A 57 3.87 5.07 7.40
CA ALA A 57 3.13 6.32 7.56
C ALA A 57 3.10 6.82 9.01
N ASN A 58 2.96 5.94 10.00
CA ASN A 58 2.77 6.36 11.38
C ASN A 58 4.07 6.88 12.02
N GLN A 59 5.04 6.05 12.24
CA GLN A 59 6.34 6.34 12.85
C GLN A 59 6.26 6.94 14.30
N ALA A 60 5.10 6.79 14.96
CA ALA A 60 4.89 7.32 16.31
C ALA A 60 5.11 6.30 17.42
N GLY A 61 5.08 5.02 17.11
CA GLY A 61 5.17 3.90 18.03
C GLY A 61 6.44 3.05 17.85
N GLU A 62 6.22 1.75 17.71
CA GLU A 62 7.28 0.75 17.53
C GLU A 62 7.97 0.85 16.16
N ASP A 63 7.36 1.59 15.25
CA ASP A 63 7.83 1.99 13.93
C ASP A 63 8.69 3.27 13.90
N ASN A 64 9.01 3.82 15.06
CA ASN A 64 9.91 4.98 15.18
C ASN A 64 11.38 4.61 14.90
N ARG A 65 12.26 5.61 14.84
CA ARG A 65 13.70 5.44 14.67
C ARG A 65 14.11 4.64 13.44
N ASN A 66 13.46 4.90 12.30
CA ASN A 66 13.80 4.24 11.05
C ASN A 66 13.47 2.73 11.06
N VAL A 67 12.19 2.43 10.93
CA VAL A 67 11.69 1.04 10.95
C VAL A 67 12.32 0.17 9.86
N ALA A 68 12.73 0.73 8.71
CA ALA A 68 13.46 0.00 7.68
C ALA A 68 14.77 -0.60 8.24
N ARG A 69 15.58 0.24 8.92
CA ARG A 69 16.83 -0.23 9.52
C ARG A 69 16.59 -1.22 10.66
N MET A 70 15.56 -1.01 11.48
CA MET A 70 15.24 -1.96 12.55
C MET A 70 14.79 -3.30 11.99
N SER A 71 13.90 -3.31 11.00
CA SER A 71 13.40 -4.53 10.38
C SER A 71 14.48 -5.34 9.67
N LEU A 72 15.41 -4.70 8.96
CA LEU A 72 16.50 -5.41 8.28
C LEU A 72 17.46 -6.08 9.28
N LEU A 73 17.75 -5.43 10.40
CA LEU A 73 18.59 -6.01 11.46
C LEU A 73 17.89 -7.20 12.14
N LEU A 74 16.59 -7.07 12.41
CA LEU A 74 15.77 -8.14 12.99
C LEU A 74 15.60 -9.33 12.02
N ALA A 75 15.58 -9.07 10.72
CA ALA A 75 15.57 -10.11 9.69
C ALA A 75 16.90 -10.85 9.55
N GLY A 76 17.98 -10.31 10.11
CA GLY A 76 19.32 -10.90 10.02
C GLY A 76 20.11 -10.49 8.77
N LEU A 77 19.76 -9.39 8.10
CA LEU A 77 20.61 -8.82 7.06
C LEU A 77 21.94 -8.34 7.66
N PRO A 78 23.03 -8.31 6.87
CA PRO A 78 24.32 -7.84 7.33
C PRO A 78 24.26 -6.42 7.92
N ILE A 79 25.03 -6.18 8.99
CA ILE A 79 25.07 -4.89 9.69
C ILE A 79 25.55 -3.75 8.77
N ALA A 80 26.31 -4.08 7.74
CA ALA A 80 26.81 -3.11 6.75
C ALA A 80 25.69 -2.51 5.90
N VAL A 81 24.56 -3.21 5.71
CA VAL A 81 23.45 -2.75 4.88
C VAL A 81 22.70 -1.60 5.56
N PRO A 82 22.63 -0.40 4.98
CA PRO A 82 21.87 0.72 5.51
C PRO A 82 20.36 0.51 5.33
N GLY A 83 19.57 1.42 5.90
CA GLY A 83 18.12 1.41 5.74
C GLY A 83 17.54 2.80 5.88
N THR A 84 16.50 3.09 5.10
CA THR A 84 15.81 4.39 5.06
C THR A 84 14.30 4.22 5.13
N THR A 85 13.64 4.99 5.97
CA THR A 85 12.17 5.03 6.04
C THR A 85 11.63 6.25 5.31
N ILE A 86 10.69 6.02 4.39
CA ILE A 86 10.01 7.07 3.61
C ILE A 86 8.56 7.21 4.10
N ASN A 87 8.10 8.46 4.24
CA ASN A 87 6.70 8.77 4.52
C ASN A 87 6.10 9.65 3.42
N ARG A 88 5.21 9.05 2.65
CA ARG A 88 4.23 9.69 1.78
C ARG A 88 2.84 9.13 2.10
N LEU A 89 2.51 9.00 3.40
CA LEU A 89 1.26 8.42 3.88
C LEU A 89 0.94 7.09 3.15
N CYS A 90 -0.27 6.95 2.60
CA CYS A 90 -0.70 5.74 1.88
C CYS A 90 0.26 5.31 0.75
N GLY A 91 0.93 6.28 0.09
CA GLY A 91 1.83 6.04 -1.04
C GLY A 91 3.25 5.66 -0.66
N SER A 92 3.59 5.56 0.64
CA SER A 92 4.97 5.38 1.11
C SER A 92 5.68 4.17 0.50
N GLY A 93 5.02 3.01 0.46
CA GLY A 93 5.61 1.80 -0.11
C GLY A 93 5.87 1.88 -1.62
N MET A 94 5.00 2.53 -2.39
CA MET A 94 5.25 2.76 -3.82
C MET A 94 6.37 3.78 -4.03
N ASP A 95 6.43 4.82 -3.20
CA ASP A 95 7.50 5.83 -3.26
C ASP A 95 8.85 5.21 -2.90
N ALA A 96 8.90 4.24 -1.97
CA ALA A 96 10.08 3.45 -1.67
C ALA A 96 10.58 2.67 -2.90
N VAL A 97 9.69 1.99 -3.63
CA VAL A 97 10.04 1.29 -4.88
C VAL A 97 10.54 2.27 -5.95
N ILE A 98 9.87 3.41 -6.10
CA ILE A 98 10.28 4.44 -7.07
C ILE A 98 11.63 5.07 -6.69
N ALA A 99 11.90 5.29 -5.41
CA ALA A 99 13.17 5.83 -4.92
C ALA A 99 14.33 4.86 -5.20
N ALA A 100 14.16 3.58 -4.87
CA ALA A 100 15.14 2.54 -5.17
C ALA A 100 15.40 2.40 -6.68
N ALA A 101 14.35 2.41 -7.51
CA ALA A 101 14.50 2.37 -8.96
C ALA A 101 15.24 3.59 -9.52
N ARG A 102 15.05 4.77 -8.93
CA ARG A 102 15.78 6.00 -9.30
C ARG A 102 17.25 5.92 -8.96
N ALA A 103 17.62 5.40 -7.79
CA ALA A 103 19.00 5.19 -7.38
C ALA A 103 19.71 4.24 -8.34
N ILE A 104 19.10 3.11 -8.71
CA ILE A 104 19.64 2.17 -9.69
C ILE A 104 19.81 2.84 -11.06
N ARG A 105 18.81 3.57 -11.54
CA ARG A 105 18.87 4.24 -12.84
C ARG A 105 19.87 5.39 -12.89
N ALA A 106 20.15 6.04 -11.77
CA ALA A 106 21.17 7.07 -11.63
C ALA A 106 22.60 6.48 -11.56
N GLY A 107 22.73 5.17 -11.34
CA GLY A 107 24.02 4.50 -11.14
C GLY A 107 24.61 4.70 -9.73
N GLU A 108 23.78 5.09 -8.77
CA GLU A 108 24.14 5.25 -7.36
C GLU A 108 23.99 3.96 -6.56
N ALA A 109 23.23 2.99 -7.10
CA ALA A 109 23.00 1.68 -6.51
C ALA A 109 22.85 0.62 -7.61
N GLU A 110 23.09 -0.64 -7.27
CA GLU A 110 22.90 -1.77 -8.17
C GLU A 110 21.92 -2.82 -7.63
N LEU A 111 21.89 -3.03 -6.32
CA LEU A 111 21.02 -4.00 -5.65
C LEU A 111 20.34 -3.34 -4.44
N MET A 112 19.03 -3.27 -4.47
CA MET A 112 18.25 -2.61 -3.43
C MET A 112 17.06 -3.46 -2.98
N ILE A 113 16.63 -3.26 -1.74
CA ILE A 113 15.35 -3.75 -1.27
C ILE A 113 14.43 -2.55 -1.08
N ALA A 114 13.21 -2.65 -1.60
CA ALA A 114 12.17 -1.66 -1.37
C ALA A 114 10.90 -2.33 -0.87
N GLY A 115 10.16 -1.64 -0.01
CA GLY A 115 8.95 -2.23 0.56
C GLY A 115 8.20 -1.27 1.46
N GLY A 116 7.58 -1.83 2.48
CA GLY A 116 6.92 -1.04 3.50
C GLY A 116 6.19 -1.88 4.53
N VAL A 117 5.88 -1.26 5.64
CA VAL A 117 5.19 -1.87 6.78
C VAL A 117 4.24 -0.87 7.41
N GLU A 118 3.11 -1.38 7.89
CA GLU A 118 2.22 -0.64 8.77
C GLU A 118 1.59 -1.59 9.76
N SER A 119 1.62 -1.26 11.05
CA SER A 119 0.78 -1.89 12.06
C SER A 119 -0.16 -0.84 12.64
N MET A 120 -1.35 -0.75 12.06
CA MET A 120 -2.35 0.21 12.51
C MET A 120 -3.02 -0.23 13.81
N SER A 121 -3.02 -1.53 14.12
CA SER A 121 -3.49 -2.07 15.41
C SER A 121 -2.62 -1.63 16.58
N ARG A 122 -1.34 -1.38 16.35
CA ARG A 122 -0.37 -1.00 17.39
C ARG A 122 0.01 0.48 17.35
N ALA A 123 -0.70 1.28 16.57
CA ALA A 123 -0.55 2.71 16.55
C ALA A 123 -0.80 3.28 17.94
N PRO A 124 0.14 4.03 18.55
CA PRO A 124 0.04 4.44 19.94
C PRO A 124 -0.89 5.64 20.13
N PHE A 125 -1.31 5.84 21.36
CA PHE A 125 -1.80 7.13 21.81
C PHE A 125 -0.63 8.10 21.99
N VAL A 126 -0.81 9.36 21.60
CA VAL A 126 0.17 10.43 21.78
C VAL A 126 -0.45 11.63 22.47
N MET A 127 0.38 12.33 23.23
CA MET A 127 -0.01 13.51 24.01
C MET A 127 0.98 14.65 23.75
N PRO A 128 0.51 15.89 23.49
CA PRO A 128 1.39 17.03 23.39
C PRO A 128 2.03 17.35 24.75
N LYS A 129 3.17 18.03 24.71
CA LYS A 129 3.69 18.65 25.94
C LYS A 129 2.82 19.83 26.34
N ALA A 130 2.73 20.09 27.64
CA ALA A 130 2.05 21.26 28.14
C ALA A 130 2.75 22.55 27.69
N ASP A 131 1.96 23.54 27.25
CA ASP A 131 2.46 24.85 26.80
C ASP A 131 2.86 25.76 27.99
N MET A 132 2.30 25.48 29.17
CA MET A 132 2.53 26.25 30.39
C MET A 132 2.82 25.34 31.59
N ALA A 133 3.61 25.86 32.54
CA ALA A 133 3.78 25.18 33.81
C ALA A 133 2.44 25.01 34.54
N PHE A 134 2.28 23.87 35.25
CA PHE A 134 1.06 23.53 36.00
C PHE A 134 -0.21 23.48 35.15
N SER A 135 -0.09 23.17 33.85
CA SER A 135 -1.26 22.96 32.97
C SER A 135 -2.22 21.94 33.60
N ARG A 136 -3.52 22.22 33.51
CA ARG A 136 -4.60 21.32 33.94
C ARG A 136 -5.31 20.64 32.77
N ASN A 137 -4.85 20.92 31.54
CA ASN A 137 -5.37 20.33 30.32
C ASN A 137 -4.40 19.25 29.83
N ALA A 138 -4.96 18.12 29.41
CA ALA A 138 -4.26 17.05 28.72
C ALA A 138 -5.16 16.54 27.56
N GLU A 139 -4.58 16.52 26.38
CA GLU A 139 -5.24 15.94 25.20
C GLU A 139 -4.49 14.68 24.80
N ILE A 140 -5.24 13.62 24.49
CA ILE A 140 -4.68 12.34 24.02
C ILE A 140 -5.26 12.07 22.66
N TYR A 141 -4.41 11.76 21.68
CA TYR A 141 -4.79 11.45 20.31
C TYR A 141 -4.47 9.99 20.00
N ASP A 142 -5.42 9.30 19.37
CA ASP A 142 -5.20 8.01 18.73
C ASP A 142 -4.50 8.25 17.39
N THR A 143 -3.38 7.56 17.15
CA THR A 143 -2.61 7.70 15.92
C THR A 143 -2.93 6.64 14.86
N THR A 144 -3.91 5.79 15.12
CA THR A 144 -4.34 4.73 14.19
C THR A 144 -4.72 5.29 12.82
N ILE A 145 -5.55 6.33 12.81
CA ILE A 145 -5.99 7.04 11.60
C ILE A 145 -6.47 8.44 11.99
N GLY A 146 -6.37 9.38 11.05
CA GLY A 146 -6.90 10.73 11.23
C GLY A 146 -5.87 11.75 11.69
N TRP A 147 -6.39 12.93 11.99
CA TRP A 147 -5.60 14.10 12.35
C TRP A 147 -5.22 14.12 13.83
N ARG A 148 -4.00 14.54 14.10
CA ARG A 148 -3.48 14.85 15.45
C ARG A 148 -2.61 16.09 15.40
N PHE A 149 -2.53 16.85 16.48
CA PHE A 149 -1.75 18.09 16.54
C PHE A 149 -2.05 19.07 15.39
N ILE A 150 -3.34 19.30 15.17
CA ILE A 150 -3.83 20.07 14.00
C ILE A 150 -3.25 21.48 14.00
N ASN A 151 -2.52 21.84 12.94
CA ASN A 151 -2.07 23.21 12.71
C ASN A 151 -3.29 24.11 12.36
N PRO A 152 -3.55 25.20 13.12
CA PRO A 152 -4.68 26.09 12.86
C PRO A 152 -4.66 26.74 11.47
N LEU A 153 -3.49 27.06 10.92
CA LEU A 153 -3.37 27.62 9.57
C LEU A 153 -3.76 26.60 8.51
N MET A 154 -3.33 25.34 8.68
CA MET A 154 -3.70 24.24 7.80
C MET A 154 -5.22 24.02 7.80
N LYS A 155 -5.82 24.00 9.01
CA LYS A 155 -7.28 23.87 9.18
C LYS A 155 -8.05 24.99 8.49
N ASN A 156 -7.60 26.23 8.64
CA ASN A 156 -8.27 27.39 8.07
C ASN A 156 -8.14 27.48 6.55
N GLN A 157 -7.00 27.05 5.98
CA GLN A 157 -6.72 27.20 4.54
C GLN A 157 -7.25 26.02 3.71
N TYR A 158 -7.16 24.79 4.25
CA TYR A 158 -7.37 23.56 3.47
C TYR A 158 -8.38 22.60 4.09
N GLY A 159 -8.83 22.88 5.32
CA GLY A 159 -9.64 21.94 6.08
C GLY A 159 -8.84 20.78 6.67
N VAL A 160 -9.51 19.96 7.46
CA VAL A 160 -8.96 18.76 8.11
C VAL A 160 -10.00 17.63 8.06
N ASP A 161 -10.63 17.46 6.90
CA ASP A 161 -11.61 16.41 6.69
C ASP A 161 -11.00 15.05 7.05
N SER A 162 -11.76 14.22 7.73
CA SER A 162 -11.37 12.84 7.98
C SER A 162 -11.33 12.05 6.66
N MET A 163 -10.65 10.93 6.65
CA MET A 163 -10.55 10.12 5.43
C MET A 163 -11.92 9.74 4.85
N PRO A 164 -12.91 9.25 5.64
CA PRO A 164 -14.23 8.98 5.10
C PRO A 164 -14.97 10.23 4.56
N GLU A 165 -14.80 11.40 5.19
CA GLU A 165 -15.36 12.66 4.68
C GLU A 165 -14.78 13.00 3.30
N THR A 166 -13.47 12.77 3.07
CA THR A 166 -12.90 12.93 1.72
C THR A 166 -13.50 11.95 0.71
N GLY A 167 -13.87 10.74 1.14
CA GLY A 167 -14.60 9.76 0.33
C GLY A 167 -16.00 10.24 -0.05
N GLU A 168 -16.74 10.87 0.88
CA GLU A 168 -18.04 11.51 0.63
C GLU A 168 -17.91 12.72 -0.30
N ASN A 169 -16.87 13.56 -0.12
CA ASN A 169 -16.62 14.71 -0.98
C ASN A 169 -16.39 14.26 -2.44
N VAL A 170 -15.64 13.17 -2.65
CA VAL A 170 -15.42 12.62 -4.00
C VAL A 170 -16.73 12.05 -4.55
N ALA A 171 -17.53 11.34 -3.74
CA ALA A 171 -18.82 10.81 -4.18
C ALA A 171 -19.76 11.94 -4.67
N GLU A 172 -19.79 13.06 -3.95
CA GLU A 172 -20.62 14.22 -4.26
C GLU A 172 -20.11 14.95 -5.51
N ASP A 173 -18.82 15.34 -5.55
CA ASP A 173 -18.23 16.13 -6.63
C ASP A 173 -18.21 15.35 -7.96
N TYR A 174 -17.98 14.03 -7.93
CA TYR A 174 -17.91 13.15 -9.10
C TYR A 174 -19.20 12.34 -9.34
N LYS A 175 -20.25 12.59 -8.57
CA LYS A 175 -21.59 11.99 -8.71
C LYS A 175 -21.56 10.46 -8.74
N VAL A 176 -20.81 9.88 -7.81
CA VAL A 176 -20.71 8.42 -7.64
C VAL A 176 -21.82 7.97 -6.69
N SER A 177 -22.78 7.22 -7.20
CA SER A 177 -23.92 6.77 -6.42
C SER A 177 -23.53 5.73 -5.35
N ARG A 178 -24.36 5.59 -4.31
CA ARG A 178 -24.20 4.53 -3.31
C ARG A 178 -24.27 3.13 -3.94
N GLU A 179 -25.13 2.94 -4.91
CA GLU A 179 -25.31 1.66 -5.59
C GLU A 179 -24.08 1.27 -6.40
N ASP A 180 -23.48 2.23 -7.12
CA ASP A 180 -22.21 2.01 -7.83
C ASP A 180 -21.09 1.61 -6.86
N GLN A 181 -21.01 2.30 -5.72
CA GLN A 181 -19.99 2.02 -4.67
C GLN A 181 -20.16 0.61 -4.09
N ASP A 182 -21.38 0.22 -3.76
CA ASP A 182 -21.66 -1.12 -3.22
C ASP A 182 -21.39 -2.21 -4.28
N SER A 183 -21.73 -1.96 -5.55
CA SER A 183 -21.42 -2.87 -6.67
C SER A 183 -19.93 -3.04 -6.89
N PHE A 184 -19.17 -1.95 -6.81
CA PHE A 184 -17.70 -1.99 -6.90
C PHE A 184 -17.09 -2.79 -5.75
N ALA A 185 -17.55 -2.56 -4.52
CA ALA A 185 -17.10 -3.30 -3.34
C ALA A 185 -17.42 -4.80 -3.43
N LEU A 186 -18.61 -5.15 -3.90
CA LEU A 186 -18.99 -6.55 -4.10
C LEU A 186 -18.07 -7.26 -5.11
N ARG A 187 -17.73 -6.58 -6.23
CA ARG A 187 -16.77 -7.12 -7.21
C ARG A 187 -15.37 -7.32 -6.61
N SER A 188 -14.88 -6.36 -5.80
CA SER A 188 -13.60 -6.49 -5.12
C SER A 188 -13.56 -7.72 -4.21
N GLN A 189 -14.62 -7.94 -3.40
CA GLN A 189 -14.74 -9.12 -2.53
C GLN A 189 -14.79 -10.43 -3.34
N ALA A 190 -15.56 -10.46 -4.43
CA ALA A 190 -15.67 -11.65 -5.28
C ALA A 190 -14.33 -12.03 -5.93
N LYS A 191 -13.58 -11.03 -6.43
CA LYS A 191 -12.23 -11.21 -7.00
C LYS A 191 -11.24 -11.72 -5.95
N ALA A 192 -11.24 -11.16 -4.75
CA ALA A 192 -10.37 -11.61 -3.66
C ALA A 192 -10.70 -13.03 -3.22
N ALA A 193 -11.97 -13.39 -3.09
CA ALA A 193 -12.40 -14.74 -2.75
C ALA A 193 -11.96 -15.77 -3.81
N ALA A 194 -12.10 -15.44 -5.08
CA ALA A 194 -11.64 -16.28 -6.19
C ALA A 194 -10.11 -16.46 -6.16
N ALA A 195 -9.36 -15.39 -5.94
CA ALA A 195 -7.89 -15.40 -5.87
C ALA A 195 -7.34 -16.14 -4.64
N GLN A 196 -8.08 -16.14 -3.52
CA GLN A 196 -7.77 -17.00 -2.37
C GLN A 196 -8.04 -18.48 -2.68
N ALA A 197 -9.19 -18.77 -3.30
CA ALA A 197 -9.62 -20.15 -3.57
C ALA A 197 -8.74 -20.86 -4.61
N ASN A 198 -8.27 -20.14 -5.63
CA ASN A 198 -7.40 -20.69 -6.69
C ASN A 198 -5.90 -20.66 -6.35
N GLY A 199 -5.52 -20.17 -5.17
CA GLY A 199 -4.12 -20.11 -4.71
C GLY A 199 -3.30 -18.95 -5.28
N ARG A 200 -3.89 -18.02 -6.06
CA ARG A 200 -3.14 -16.88 -6.62
C ARG A 200 -2.54 -15.99 -5.53
N LEU A 201 -3.31 -15.68 -4.48
CA LEU A 201 -2.79 -14.86 -3.36
C LEU A 201 -1.70 -15.58 -2.56
N ALA A 202 -1.76 -16.90 -2.44
CA ALA A 202 -0.73 -17.68 -1.74
C ALA A 202 0.66 -17.58 -2.41
N LYS A 203 0.74 -17.28 -3.70
CA LYS A 203 2.03 -17.10 -4.41
C LYS A 203 2.83 -15.88 -3.95
N GLU A 204 2.16 -14.90 -3.35
CA GLU A 204 2.79 -13.66 -2.88
C GLU A 204 2.84 -13.54 -1.35
N ILE A 205 2.35 -14.53 -0.60
CA ILE A 205 2.25 -14.49 0.85
C ILE A 205 3.31 -15.38 1.48
N THR A 206 4.05 -14.83 2.45
CA THR A 206 4.87 -15.59 3.40
C THR A 206 4.17 -15.63 4.76
N PRO A 207 4.10 -16.80 5.43
CA PRO A 207 3.46 -16.91 6.72
C PRO A 207 4.10 -16.05 7.81
N VAL A 208 3.29 -15.52 8.71
CA VAL A 208 3.73 -14.90 9.96
C VAL A 208 3.60 -15.93 11.08
N VAL A 209 4.71 -16.27 11.71
CA VAL A 209 4.77 -17.23 12.80
C VAL A 209 4.79 -16.48 14.13
N ILE A 210 3.75 -16.64 14.95
CA ILE A 210 3.59 -15.95 16.23
C ILE A 210 3.87 -16.92 17.37
N PRO A 211 5.02 -16.79 18.08
CA PRO A 211 5.34 -17.63 19.21
C PRO A 211 4.27 -17.56 20.31
N GLN A 212 3.97 -18.67 20.92
CA GLN A 212 3.05 -18.75 22.05
C GLN A 212 3.81 -19.01 23.35
N ARG A 213 3.31 -18.49 24.47
CA ARG A 213 3.91 -18.76 25.80
C ARG A 213 3.84 -20.26 26.16
N LYS A 214 2.84 -20.96 25.66
CA LYS A 214 2.64 -22.42 25.83
C LYS A 214 2.02 -22.95 24.54
N GLY A 215 2.47 -24.14 24.13
CA GLY A 215 1.95 -24.81 22.92
C GLY A 215 2.72 -24.49 21.65
N ALA A 216 2.16 -24.91 20.51
CA ALA A 216 2.73 -24.63 19.21
C ALA A 216 2.53 -23.15 18.81
N PRO A 217 3.44 -22.56 17.99
CA PRO A 217 3.24 -21.23 17.46
C PRO A 217 1.97 -21.15 16.60
N VAL A 218 1.34 -20.00 16.57
CA VAL A 218 0.24 -19.71 15.63
C VAL A 218 0.83 -19.27 14.31
N VAL A 219 0.39 -19.89 13.21
CA VAL A 219 0.84 -19.56 11.85
C VAL A 219 -0.29 -18.85 11.11
N ILE A 220 -0.05 -17.61 10.70
CA ILE A 220 -0.99 -16.82 9.90
C ILE A 220 -0.48 -16.81 8.46
N GLU A 221 -1.27 -17.37 7.53
CA GLU A 221 -0.87 -17.58 6.13
C GLU A 221 -1.89 -17.07 5.10
N LYS A 222 -2.99 -16.48 5.56
CA LYS A 222 -4.07 -15.96 4.70
C LYS A 222 -4.47 -14.55 5.10
N ASP A 223 -4.84 -13.74 4.11
CA ASP A 223 -5.44 -12.44 4.36
C ASP A 223 -6.73 -12.61 5.17
N GLU A 224 -6.83 -11.85 6.25
CA GLU A 224 -7.93 -11.96 7.22
C GLU A 224 -9.12 -11.06 6.87
N HIS A 225 -8.91 -10.03 6.04
CA HIS A 225 -9.92 -9.00 5.77
C HIS A 225 -11.02 -9.41 4.80
N PRO A 226 -10.79 -10.28 3.76
CA PRO A 226 -11.83 -10.71 2.84
C PRO A 226 -13.03 -11.33 3.54
N ARG A 227 -14.23 -10.96 3.09
CA ARG A 227 -15.49 -11.41 3.70
C ARG A 227 -16.56 -11.68 2.65
N ALA A 228 -17.35 -12.73 2.86
CA ALA A 228 -18.53 -12.97 2.05
C ALA A 228 -19.56 -11.86 2.30
N THR A 229 -20.10 -11.28 1.23
CA THR A 229 -21.13 -10.25 1.29
C THR A 229 -22.08 -10.34 0.08
N THR A 230 -23.18 -9.61 0.16
CA THR A 230 -24.17 -9.51 -0.92
C THR A 230 -24.60 -8.05 -1.07
N MET A 231 -25.19 -7.69 -2.22
CA MET A 231 -25.76 -6.35 -2.41
C MET A 231 -26.83 -6.02 -1.36
N GLU A 232 -27.61 -7.00 -0.94
CA GLU A 232 -28.60 -6.79 0.12
C GLU A 232 -27.95 -6.43 1.46
N THR A 233 -26.85 -7.13 1.81
CA THR A 233 -26.09 -6.86 3.02
C THR A 233 -25.44 -5.47 2.96
N LEU A 234 -24.83 -5.09 1.84
CA LEU A 234 -24.19 -3.80 1.65
C LEU A 234 -25.19 -2.65 1.75
N ARG A 235 -26.35 -2.75 1.12
CA ARG A 235 -27.43 -1.74 1.17
C ARG A 235 -27.92 -1.45 2.58
N LYS A 236 -27.87 -2.41 3.50
CA LYS A 236 -28.30 -2.26 4.91
C LYS A 236 -27.27 -1.51 5.78
N LEU A 237 -26.03 -1.32 5.29
CA LEU A 237 -25.00 -0.63 6.06
C LEU A 237 -25.28 0.87 6.16
N GLY A 238 -25.14 1.40 7.38
CA GLY A 238 -25.27 2.82 7.67
C GLY A 238 -24.11 3.66 7.11
N THR A 239 -24.35 4.95 6.99
CA THR A 239 -23.39 5.98 6.55
C THR A 239 -22.96 6.85 7.74
N PRO A 240 -22.05 6.38 8.60
CA PRO A 240 -21.77 7.01 9.90
C PRO A 240 -21.06 8.36 9.77
N PHE A 241 -20.46 8.66 8.62
CA PHE A 241 -19.65 9.85 8.40
C PHE A 241 -20.44 11.03 7.84
N LYS A 242 -21.59 10.77 7.19
CA LYS A 242 -22.52 11.78 6.70
C LYS A 242 -23.94 11.28 6.91
N LYS A 243 -24.67 11.86 7.88
CA LYS A 243 -25.99 11.36 8.31
C LYS A 243 -27.05 11.45 7.22
N GLU A 244 -27.06 12.55 6.46
CA GLU A 244 -28.03 12.79 5.39
C GLU A 244 -27.32 12.73 4.03
N GLY A 245 -27.81 11.87 3.14
CA GLY A 245 -27.25 11.69 1.80
C GLY A 245 -25.85 11.09 1.77
N GLY A 246 -25.38 10.47 2.88
CA GLY A 246 -24.09 9.77 2.92
C GLY A 246 -24.08 8.52 2.09
N THR A 247 -22.90 8.15 1.58
CA THR A 247 -22.69 7.02 0.68
C THR A 247 -21.60 6.07 1.14
N VAL A 248 -20.61 6.56 1.91
CA VAL A 248 -19.49 5.78 2.43
C VAL A 248 -19.92 4.94 3.63
N THR A 249 -19.60 3.64 3.57
CA THR A 249 -19.91 2.66 4.60
C THR A 249 -18.71 1.78 4.92
N ALA A 250 -18.79 1.00 5.99
CA ALA A 250 -17.79 -0.05 6.27
C ALA A 250 -17.71 -1.15 5.20
N GLY A 251 -18.68 -1.24 4.29
CA GLY A 251 -18.73 -2.21 3.20
C GLY A 251 -18.04 -1.76 1.92
N ASN A 252 -17.96 -0.46 1.68
CA ASN A 252 -17.43 0.14 0.45
C ASN A 252 -16.18 1.05 0.67
N ALA A 253 -15.56 0.90 1.84
CA ALA A 253 -14.28 1.51 2.20
C ALA A 253 -13.26 0.43 2.56
N SER A 254 -11.97 0.73 2.40
CA SER A 254 -10.89 -0.13 2.89
C SER A 254 -10.88 -0.17 4.42
N GLY A 255 -10.33 -1.23 4.97
CA GLY A 255 -10.17 -1.38 6.42
C GLY A 255 -8.93 -0.67 6.96
N VAL A 256 -8.86 -0.66 8.30
CA VAL A 256 -7.65 -0.39 9.09
C VAL A 256 -6.94 -1.72 9.28
N ASN A 257 -5.68 -1.83 8.88
CA ASN A 257 -5.02 -3.13 8.69
C ASN A 257 -3.54 -3.12 9.09
N ASP A 258 -3.00 -4.33 9.28
CA ASP A 258 -1.60 -4.60 9.58
C ASP A 258 -0.98 -5.41 8.44
N GLY A 259 0.26 -5.11 8.05
CA GLY A 259 0.95 -5.87 7.02
C GLY A 259 2.31 -5.28 6.64
N ALA A 260 3.12 -6.11 5.95
CA ALA A 260 4.41 -5.73 5.41
C ALA A 260 4.66 -6.39 4.05
N ALA A 261 5.44 -5.74 3.20
CA ALA A 261 5.83 -6.24 1.88
C ALA A 261 7.26 -5.82 1.55
N ALA A 262 7.98 -6.64 0.78
CA ALA A 262 9.31 -6.31 0.31
C ALA A 262 9.54 -6.84 -1.12
N LEU A 263 10.34 -6.08 -1.88
CA LEU A 263 10.74 -6.38 -3.24
C LEU A 263 12.27 -6.31 -3.34
N VAL A 264 12.88 -7.21 -4.13
CA VAL A 264 14.26 -7.10 -4.56
C VAL A 264 14.31 -6.36 -5.89
N LEU A 265 15.05 -5.26 -5.92
CA LEU A 265 15.31 -4.47 -7.11
C LEU A 265 16.79 -4.56 -7.49
N ALA A 266 17.07 -4.75 -8.78
CA ALA A 266 18.44 -4.85 -9.27
C ALA A 266 18.63 -4.13 -10.60
N SER A 267 19.87 -3.69 -10.86
CA SER A 267 20.34 -3.41 -12.21
C SER A 267 20.45 -4.71 -13.00
N GLU A 268 20.55 -4.64 -14.32
CA GLU A 268 20.78 -5.83 -15.15
C GLU A 268 22.10 -6.53 -14.78
N ALA A 269 23.14 -5.75 -14.45
CA ALA A 269 24.43 -6.27 -14.04
C ALA A 269 24.36 -7.01 -12.70
N ALA A 270 23.71 -6.41 -11.70
CA ALA A 270 23.51 -7.03 -10.39
C ALA A 270 22.61 -8.28 -10.50
N ALA A 271 21.54 -8.22 -11.30
CA ALA A 271 20.69 -9.39 -11.51
C ALA A 271 21.50 -10.59 -12.07
N ARG A 272 22.34 -10.36 -13.08
CA ARG A 272 23.23 -11.39 -13.61
C ARG A 272 24.24 -11.88 -12.58
N LYS A 273 24.91 -10.95 -11.87
CA LYS A 273 25.93 -11.26 -10.86
C LYS A 273 25.39 -12.16 -9.75
N HIS A 274 24.16 -11.91 -9.28
CA HIS A 274 23.53 -12.64 -8.19
C HIS A 274 22.59 -13.77 -8.64
N GLY A 275 22.54 -14.08 -9.96
CA GLY A 275 21.71 -15.15 -10.51
C GLY A 275 20.20 -14.88 -10.36
N LEU A 276 19.81 -13.60 -10.30
CA LEU A 276 18.40 -13.19 -10.19
C LEU A 276 17.74 -13.20 -11.57
N ARG A 277 16.46 -13.59 -11.58
CA ARG A 277 15.63 -13.52 -12.78
C ARG A 277 14.71 -12.28 -12.67
N PRO A 278 14.94 -11.25 -13.49
CA PRO A 278 14.00 -10.13 -13.55
C PRO A 278 12.59 -10.59 -13.94
N ILE A 279 11.59 -10.05 -13.26
CA ILE A 279 10.16 -10.32 -13.53
C ILE A 279 9.46 -9.14 -14.18
N ALA A 280 9.90 -7.93 -13.85
CA ALA A 280 9.39 -6.72 -14.47
C ALA A 280 10.43 -5.60 -14.47
N ARG A 281 10.45 -4.79 -15.53
CA ARG A 281 11.21 -3.56 -15.63
C ARG A 281 10.36 -2.38 -15.12
N ILE A 282 10.94 -1.51 -14.31
CA ILE A 282 10.25 -0.30 -13.86
C ILE A 282 10.42 0.79 -14.93
N LEU A 283 9.34 1.13 -15.64
CA LEU A 283 9.36 2.17 -16.67
C LEU A 283 9.45 3.57 -16.07
N GLY A 284 8.82 3.80 -14.94
CA GLY A 284 8.89 5.06 -14.22
C GLY A 284 7.80 5.23 -13.18
N GLY A 285 7.90 6.31 -12.41
CA GLY A 285 6.90 6.70 -11.43
C GLY A 285 6.67 8.21 -11.43
N ALA A 286 5.46 8.62 -11.05
CA ALA A 286 5.08 10.02 -10.93
C ALA A 286 4.17 10.25 -9.74
N ALA A 287 4.31 11.41 -9.11
CA ALA A 287 3.38 11.92 -8.11
C ALA A 287 2.77 13.24 -8.59
N ALA A 288 1.55 13.51 -8.14
CA ALA A 288 0.83 14.75 -8.39
C ALA A 288 0.00 15.13 -7.16
N ALA A 289 -0.53 16.36 -7.13
CA ALA A 289 -1.34 16.84 -6.02
C ALA A 289 -2.68 17.36 -6.51
N VAL A 290 -3.65 17.36 -5.60
CA VAL A 290 -5.03 17.85 -5.75
C VAL A 290 -5.46 18.53 -4.43
N PRO A 291 -6.56 19.27 -4.41
CA PRO A 291 -7.07 19.81 -3.14
C PRO A 291 -7.27 18.70 -2.09
N PRO A 292 -6.83 18.91 -0.82
CA PRO A 292 -6.90 17.91 0.25
C PRO A 292 -8.28 17.29 0.44
N ARG A 293 -9.36 18.07 0.34
CA ARG A 293 -10.74 17.61 0.52
C ARG A 293 -11.19 16.54 -0.48
N VAL A 294 -10.54 16.46 -1.65
CA VAL A 294 -10.80 15.47 -2.70
C VAL A 294 -9.56 14.65 -3.02
N MET A 295 -8.79 14.30 -1.99
CA MET A 295 -7.54 13.54 -2.14
C MET A 295 -7.72 12.26 -2.97
N GLY A 296 -8.91 11.66 -2.94
CA GLY A 296 -9.24 10.43 -3.65
C GLY A 296 -9.02 10.50 -5.15
N ILE A 297 -9.08 11.69 -5.77
CA ILE A 297 -8.86 11.87 -7.22
C ILE A 297 -7.38 12.04 -7.59
N GLY A 298 -6.46 12.08 -6.63
CA GLY A 298 -5.01 12.21 -6.84
C GLY A 298 -4.39 11.22 -7.83
N PRO A 299 -4.86 9.96 -7.94
CA PRO A 299 -4.39 9.01 -8.96
C PRO A 299 -4.50 9.51 -10.40
N VAL A 300 -5.52 10.31 -10.72
CA VAL A 300 -5.76 10.79 -12.09
C VAL A 300 -4.61 11.65 -12.61
N PRO A 301 -4.26 12.78 -11.96
CA PRO A 301 -3.14 13.60 -12.44
C PRO A 301 -1.79 12.87 -12.31
N ALA A 302 -1.62 11.96 -11.33
CA ALA A 302 -0.39 11.18 -11.20
C ALA A 302 -0.22 10.19 -12.37
N SER A 303 -1.27 9.44 -12.72
CA SER A 303 -1.27 8.50 -13.84
C SER A 303 -1.13 9.22 -15.18
N ARG A 304 -1.86 10.30 -15.41
CA ARG A 304 -1.72 11.11 -16.64
C ARG A 304 -0.31 11.67 -16.82
N LYS A 305 0.29 12.19 -15.75
CA LYS A 305 1.67 12.68 -15.76
C LYS A 305 2.67 11.57 -16.10
N LEU A 306 2.45 10.36 -15.58
CA LEU A 306 3.29 9.20 -15.89
C LEU A 306 3.10 8.76 -17.34
N MET A 307 1.87 8.57 -17.78
CA MET A 307 1.53 8.17 -19.16
C MET A 307 2.10 9.15 -20.19
N THR A 308 1.92 10.47 -19.97
CA THR A 308 2.50 11.51 -20.84
C THR A 308 4.02 11.39 -20.94
N ARG A 309 4.71 11.16 -19.81
CA ARG A 309 6.17 10.99 -19.79
C ARG A 309 6.64 9.75 -20.55
N LEU A 310 5.85 8.68 -20.52
CA LEU A 310 6.16 7.41 -21.19
C LEU A 310 5.66 7.37 -22.64
N GLY A 311 4.85 8.33 -23.09
CA GLY A 311 4.19 8.30 -24.39
C GLY A 311 3.15 7.17 -24.49
N MET A 312 2.48 6.85 -23.38
CA MET A 312 1.50 5.75 -23.28
C MET A 312 0.09 6.28 -23.00
N THR A 313 -0.88 5.44 -23.32
CA THR A 313 -2.31 5.65 -23.04
C THR A 313 -2.84 4.53 -22.13
N GLU A 314 -4.03 4.70 -21.56
CA GLU A 314 -4.63 3.77 -20.58
C GLU A 314 -4.98 2.39 -21.17
N ASP A 315 -5.25 2.32 -22.47
CA ASP A 315 -5.57 1.08 -23.20
C ASP A 315 -4.35 0.16 -23.43
N GLN A 316 -3.13 0.69 -23.28
CA GLN A 316 -1.90 -0.08 -23.42
C GLN A 316 -1.52 -0.89 -22.17
N PHE A 317 -2.21 -0.68 -21.05
CA PHE A 317 -1.97 -1.45 -19.83
C PHE A 317 -2.85 -2.70 -19.78
N ASP A 318 -2.21 -3.86 -19.60
CA ASP A 318 -2.87 -5.16 -19.47
C ASP A 318 -3.32 -5.45 -18.04
N VAL A 319 -2.64 -4.84 -17.07
CA VAL A 319 -2.88 -4.96 -15.62
C VAL A 319 -2.93 -3.58 -15.00
N ILE A 320 -3.99 -3.32 -14.23
CA ILE A 320 -4.18 -2.07 -13.51
C ILE A 320 -4.44 -2.39 -12.04
N GLU A 321 -3.54 -1.94 -11.16
CA GLU A 321 -3.72 -2.00 -9.72
C GLU A 321 -4.08 -0.61 -9.20
N LEU A 322 -5.34 -0.39 -8.87
CA LEU A 322 -5.84 0.83 -8.23
C LEU A 322 -6.14 0.55 -6.77
N ASN A 323 -5.45 1.25 -5.86
CA ASN A 323 -5.75 1.12 -4.44
C ASN A 323 -7.16 1.65 -4.14
N GLU A 324 -8.00 0.80 -3.56
CA GLU A 324 -9.40 1.08 -3.24
C GLU A 324 -9.53 1.62 -1.81
N ALA A 325 -9.07 2.86 -1.56
CA ALA A 325 -9.28 3.47 -0.25
C ALA A 325 -10.78 3.62 0.04
N PHE A 326 -11.55 4.04 -0.96
CA PHE A 326 -13.00 4.11 -0.98
C PHE A 326 -13.51 3.71 -2.36
N ALA A 327 -14.68 3.07 -2.44
CA ALA A 327 -15.29 2.74 -3.72
C ALA A 327 -15.62 4.01 -4.54
N SER A 328 -16.06 5.08 -3.88
CA SER A 328 -16.30 6.39 -4.51
C SER A 328 -15.04 6.91 -5.21
N GLN A 329 -13.91 6.82 -4.53
CA GLN A 329 -12.61 7.23 -5.07
C GLN A 329 -12.18 6.33 -6.24
N GLY A 330 -12.31 5.00 -6.10
CA GLY A 330 -11.95 4.07 -7.15
C GLY A 330 -12.73 4.34 -8.44
N LEU A 331 -14.05 4.46 -8.34
CA LEU A 331 -14.93 4.74 -9.48
C LEU A 331 -14.66 6.11 -10.11
N ALA A 332 -14.50 7.15 -9.29
CA ALA A 332 -14.17 8.49 -9.79
C ALA A 332 -12.85 8.50 -10.60
N VAL A 333 -11.84 7.77 -10.13
CA VAL A 333 -10.55 7.63 -10.83
C VAL A 333 -10.70 6.88 -12.13
N LEU A 334 -11.37 5.72 -12.15
CA LEU A 334 -11.58 4.93 -13.37
C LEU A 334 -12.30 5.76 -14.43
N ARG A 335 -13.45 6.34 -14.07
CA ARG A 335 -14.25 7.18 -14.96
C ARG A 335 -13.46 8.38 -15.52
N ALA A 336 -12.66 9.04 -14.67
CA ALA A 336 -11.83 10.17 -15.10
C ALA A 336 -10.66 9.76 -16.01
N LEU A 337 -10.18 8.52 -15.93
CA LEU A 337 -9.18 7.95 -16.83
C LEU A 337 -9.78 7.29 -18.09
N GLY A 338 -11.11 7.29 -18.26
CA GLY A 338 -11.78 6.65 -19.41
C GLY A 338 -11.89 5.13 -19.28
N ILE A 339 -11.69 4.57 -18.09
CA ILE A 339 -11.75 3.14 -17.81
C ILE A 339 -13.16 2.81 -17.30
N VAL A 340 -13.78 1.75 -17.81
CA VAL A 340 -15.12 1.34 -17.37
C VAL A 340 -15.09 0.77 -15.95
N ASP A 341 -16.19 0.90 -15.20
CA ASP A 341 -16.29 0.56 -13.78
C ASP A 341 -15.99 -0.91 -13.46
N ASP A 342 -16.20 -1.81 -14.40
CA ASP A 342 -16.02 -3.27 -14.27
C ASP A 342 -14.91 -3.83 -15.17
N ASP A 343 -13.99 -2.98 -15.62
CA ASP A 343 -12.87 -3.38 -16.48
C ASP A 343 -12.11 -4.58 -15.86
N PRO A 344 -11.98 -5.70 -16.58
CA PRO A 344 -11.36 -6.91 -16.06
C PRO A 344 -9.86 -6.77 -15.79
N ARG A 345 -9.21 -5.73 -16.31
CA ARG A 345 -7.80 -5.43 -16.06
C ARG A 345 -7.56 -4.87 -14.65
N VAL A 346 -8.60 -4.27 -14.04
CA VAL A 346 -8.51 -3.56 -12.75
C VAL A 346 -8.63 -4.53 -11.60
N ASN A 347 -7.62 -4.54 -10.70
CA ASN A 347 -7.62 -5.28 -9.45
C ASN A 347 -8.10 -6.73 -9.64
N ARG A 348 -7.44 -7.49 -10.51
CA ARG A 348 -7.84 -8.85 -10.90
C ARG A 348 -8.02 -9.79 -9.71
N ASN A 349 -7.24 -9.57 -8.66
CA ASN A 349 -7.20 -10.40 -7.45
C ASN A 349 -7.92 -9.75 -6.25
N GLY A 350 -8.77 -8.75 -6.49
CA GLY A 350 -9.37 -7.90 -5.47
C GLY A 350 -8.47 -6.74 -5.06
N GLY A 351 -9.07 -5.67 -4.55
CA GLY A 351 -8.36 -4.48 -4.08
C GLY A 351 -8.48 -4.28 -2.57
N ALA A 352 -8.16 -3.07 -2.10
CA ALA A 352 -8.04 -2.76 -0.67
C ALA A 352 -9.37 -2.87 0.10
N ILE A 353 -10.52 -2.71 -0.53
CA ILE A 353 -11.83 -2.93 0.11
C ILE A 353 -11.95 -4.38 0.59
N ALA A 354 -11.45 -5.32 -0.20
CA ALA A 354 -11.48 -6.73 0.12
C ALA A 354 -10.25 -7.19 0.93
N LEU A 355 -9.05 -6.78 0.52
CA LEU A 355 -7.79 -7.29 1.09
C LEU A 355 -7.33 -6.47 2.31
N GLY A 356 -7.68 -5.18 2.39
CA GLY A 356 -7.19 -4.27 3.42
C GLY A 356 -6.16 -3.26 2.92
N HIS A 357 -5.87 -2.24 3.78
CA HIS A 357 -5.01 -1.12 3.43
C HIS A 357 -4.02 -0.75 4.55
N PRO A 358 -3.01 -1.60 4.84
CA PRO A 358 -1.88 -1.18 5.67
C PRO A 358 -1.12 -0.06 4.94
N LEU A 359 -1.13 1.17 5.47
CA LEU A 359 -0.76 2.39 4.72
C LEU A 359 0.64 2.28 4.07
N GLY A 360 1.68 2.07 4.88
CA GLY A 360 3.05 2.01 4.41
C GLY A 360 3.38 0.82 3.50
N MET A 361 2.63 -0.29 3.64
CA MET A 361 2.82 -1.50 2.83
C MET A 361 2.13 -1.42 1.48
N SER A 362 0.95 -0.79 1.41
CA SER A 362 0.01 -0.96 0.28
C SER A 362 0.60 -0.60 -1.07
N GLY A 363 1.39 0.47 -1.15
CA GLY A 363 2.03 0.85 -2.41
C GLY A 363 3.03 -0.17 -2.94
N ALA A 364 3.80 -0.79 -2.04
CA ALA A 364 4.71 -1.89 -2.38
C ALA A 364 3.91 -3.15 -2.79
N ARG A 365 2.81 -3.44 -2.07
CA ARG A 365 1.91 -4.56 -2.36
C ARG A 365 1.34 -4.47 -3.76
N ILE A 366 0.68 -3.36 -4.14
CA ILE A 366 0.05 -3.23 -5.46
C ILE A 366 1.09 -3.25 -6.59
N THR A 367 2.31 -2.74 -6.34
CA THR A 367 3.41 -2.80 -7.31
C THR A 367 3.90 -4.23 -7.51
N GLY A 368 4.13 -4.98 -6.43
CA GLY A 368 4.56 -6.37 -6.49
C GLY A 368 3.48 -7.30 -7.05
N THR A 369 2.22 -7.12 -6.63
CA THR A 369 1.07 -7.86 -7.19
C THR A 369 0.94 -7.65 -8.69
N ALA A 370 1.10 -6.40 -9.18
CA ALA A 370 1.08 -6.09 -10.61
C ALA A 370 2.22 -6.78 -11.37
N ALA A 371 3.43 -6.80 -10.82
CA ALA A 371 4.57 -7.50 -11.43
C ALA A 371 4.31 -9.01 -11.58
N LEU A 372 3.78 -9.66 -10.54
CA LEU A 372 3.40 -11.07 -10.61
C LEU A 372 2.23 -11.31 -11.58
N GLU A 373 1.25 -10.40 -11.59
CA GLU A 373 0.08 -10.54 -12.46
C GLU A 373 0.43 -10.41 -13.94
N LEU A 374 1.45 -9.62 -14.29
CA LEU A 374 1.98 -9.58 -15.66
C LEU A 374 2.53 -10.94 -16.10
N ILE A 375 3.16 -11.69 -15.20
CA ILE A 375 3.64 -13.05 -15.50
C ILE A 375 2.47 -14.02 -15.63
N GLU A 376 1.54 -14.02 -14.68
CA GLU A 376 0.41 -14.94 -14.63
C GLU A 376 -0.55 -14.76 -15.82
N SER A 377 -0.79 -13.52 -16.23
CA SER A 377 -1.69 -13.19 -17.33
C SER A 377 -1.03 -13.19 -18.73
N GLY A 378 0.31 -13.18 -18.77
CA GLY A 378 1.05 -12.96 -20.01
C GLY A 378 0.98 -11.51 -20.53
N GLY A 379 0.43 -10.58 -19.73
CA GLY A 379 0.37 -9.15 -20.06
C GLY A 379 1.76 -8.54 -20.19
N ARG A 380 1.86 -7.41 -20.88
CA ARG A 380 3.11 -6.70 -21.10
C ARG A 380 3.30 -5.52 -20.15
N TYR A 381 2.31 -4.67 -19.99
CA TYR A 381 2.40 -3.44 -19.23
C TYR A 381 1.42 -3.41 -18.05
N SER A 382 1.86 -2.86 -16.92
CA SER A 382 0.98 -2.56 -15.81
C SER A 382 1.07 -1.11 -15.35
N LEU A 383 -0.05 -0.61 -14.81
CA LEU A 383 -0.16 0.65 -14.10
C LEU A 383 -0.63 0.36 -12.68
N SER A 384 0.16 0.76 -11.68
CA SER A 384 -0.29 0.78 -10.29
C SER A 384 -0.42 2.22 -9.83
N THR A 385 -1.54 2.58 -9.20
CA THR A 385 -1.81 3.95 -8.75
C THR A 385 -2.62 3.99 -7.47
N MET A 386 -2.44 5.04 -6.67
CA MET A 386 -3.15 5.22 -5.41
C MET A 386 -3.28 6.66 -4.99
N CYS A 387 -4.37 6.95 -4.28
CA CYS A 387 -4.57 8.22 -3.60
C CYS A 387 -3.77 8.28 -2.30
N ILE A 388 -3.52 9.50 -1.84
CA ILE A 388 -2.70 9.76 -0.66
C ILE A 388 -3.38 10.90 0.11
N GLY A 389 -3.51 10.73 1.40
CA GLY A 389 -4.03 11.77 2.30
C GLY A 389 -3.34 13.12 2.08
N VAL A 390 -4.03 14.18 2.48
CA VAL A 390 -3.58 15.58 2.28
C VAL A 390 -3.46 15.96 0.78
N GLY A 391 -4.22 15.28 -0.10
CA GLY A 391 -4.39 15.70 -1.49
C GLY A 391 -3.25 15.36 -2.44
N GLN A 392 -2.79 14.11 -2.44
CA GLN A 392 -1.80 13.65 -3.41
C GLN A 392 -2.24 12.34 -4.10
N GLY A 393 -1.54 11.99 -5.17
CA GLY A 393 -1.58 10.69 -5.83
C GLY A 393 -0.22 10.28 -6.32
N ILE A 394 -0.01 8.98 -6.50
CA ILE A 394 1.23 8.39 -7.01
C ILE A 394 0.90 7.26 -7.96
N ALA A 395 1.72 7.10 -8.99
CA ALA A 395 1.60 6.03 -9.98
C ALA A 395 2.98 5.48 -10.36
N ILE A 396 3.03 4.19 -10.68
CA ILE A 396 4.19 3.48 -11.22
C ILE A 396 3.75 2.61 -12.39
N ALA A 397 4.59 2.51 -13.43
CA ALA A 397 4.37 1.65 -14.59
C ALA A 397 5.48 0.62 -14.70
N LEU A 398 5.10 -0.62 -15.02
CA LEU A 398 5.99 -1.75 -15.21
C LEU A 398 5.83 -2.34 -16.59
N GLU A 399 6.90 -2.99 -17.08
CA GLU A 399 6.91 -3.84 -18.27
C GLU A 399 7.41 -5.22 -17.89
N ARG A 400 6.70 -6.28 -18.29
CA ARG A 400 7.15 -7.68 -18.14
C ARG A 400 8.41 -7.92 -18.99
N VAL A 401 9.37 -8.64 -18.45
CA VAL A 401 10.61 -9.05 -19.14
C VAL A 401 10.66 -10.55 -19.33
#